data_91cf6d15de50d4f013a14be6511b8eac
#
_entry.id   91cf6d15de50d4f013a14be6511b8eac
#
_cell.length_a   1.000
_cell.length_b   1.000
_cell.length_c   1.000
_cell.angle_alpha   90.00
_cell.angle_beta   90.00
_cell.angle_gamma   90.00
#
_symmetry.space_group_name_H-M   'P 1'
#
loop_
_entity.id
_entity.type
_entity.pdbx_description
1 polymer ?
#
loop_
_entity_poly.entity_id
_entity_poly.type
_entity_poly.pdbx_seq_one_letter_code
_entity_poly.pdbx_strand_id
1 'polypeptide(L)'
;MLSRRSFLQLVGASLAASLLRPSSSLLAAVNNEVYQGRALTALPIFAIPSVTAKPTAYLWPDAITSILNSDDEWYRVPGGWVRREGLQPMLPYDASSYQFIDTVPFGAEVSAPVASVRAFCAADAPLVTRIGHGGVSWVIDALPGEPNGWYGIADQKGELLGWTQGVFWQPVEAEINQDSNHMLHVNRQHGLMTAYEGTKAILEAPFSAGSGLVSGDFKTQRGSFGGVQWHGDQRYEGVSWQTQFGDGQMIAGVYWHNRFGQAVNSGPAIQTTPLLARWLYGWLGDDAHIVVE
;
A
#
# COMPACT_ATOMS: atom_id res chain seq x y z
N MET A 1 -14.91 -7.16 6.89
CA MET A 1 -13.84 -7.07 7.93
C MET A 1 -12.87 -8.23 7.72
N LEU A 2 -11.65 -7.94 7.35
CA LEU A 2 -10.59 -8.96 7.30
C LEU A 2 -10.20 -9.31 8.75
N SER A 3 -10.33 -10.57 9.14
CA SER A 3 -9.88 -11.02 10.46
C SER A 3 -8.34 -10.93 10.55
N ARG A 4 -7.78 -10.80 11.77
CA ARG A 4 -6.32 -10.90 12.02
C ARG A 4 -5.70 -12.10 11.29
N ARG A 5 -6.42 -13.22 11.27
CA ARG A 5 -5.99 -14.47 10.65
C ARG A 5 -5.97 -14.35 9.12
N SER A 6 -6.95 -13.71 8.51
CA SER A 6 -7.02 -13.46 7.07
C SER A 6 -5.94 -12.48 6.63
N PHE A 7 -5.65 -11.45 7.45
CA PHE A 7 -4.59 -10.49 7.18
C PHE A 7 -3.19 -11.14 7.24
N LEU A 8 -2.88 -11.88 8.29
CA LEU A 8 -1.60 -12.60 8.41
C LEU A 8 -1.39 -13.61 7.28
N GLN A 9 -2.48 -14.22 6.79
CA GLN A 9 -2.44 -15.06 5.60
C GLN A 9 -2.16 -14.24 4.33
N LEU A 10 -2.74 -13.06 4.20
CA LEU A 10 -2.56 -12.16 3.05
C LEU A 10 -1.14 -11.56 3.00
N VAL A 11 -0.65 -11.07 4.13
CA VAL A 11 0.71 -10.54 4.27
C VAL A 11 1.73 -11.66 4.16
N GLY A 12 1.46 -12.81 4.76
CA GLY A 12 2.31 -14.01 4.65
C GLY A 12 2.46 -14.49 3.21
N ALA A 13 1.41 -14.41 2.39
CA ALA A 13 1.48 -14.82 0.98
C ALA A 13 2.33 -13.89 0.12
N SER A 14 2.29 -12.57 0.38
CA SER A 14 3.15 -11.60 -0.32
C SER A 14 4.59 -11.60 0.18
N LEU A 15 4.85 -12.13 1.38
CA LEU A 15 6.15 -12.13 2.07
C LEU A 15 6.87 -13.47 2.01
N ALA A 16 6.14 -14.59 2.05
CA ALA A 16 6.72 -15.93 1.98
C ALA A 16 7.44 -16.20 0.65
N ALA A 17 7.15 -15.40 -0.38
CA ALA A 17 7.84 -15.50 -1.66
C ALA A 17 9.29 -15.00 -1.63
N SER A 18 9.76 -14.34 -0.57
CA SER A 18 11.11 -13.75 -0.55
C SER A 18 12.11 -14.40 0.40
N LEU A 19 11.69 -15.18 1.42
CA LEU A 19 12.60 -15.59 2.49
C LEU A 19 12.60 -17.07 2.89
N LEU A 20 11.55 -17.78 2.58
CA LEU A 20 11.55 -19.23 2.70
C LEU A 20 11.45 -19.77 1.27
N ARG A 21 12.31 -20.72 0.88
CA ARG A 21 11.98 -21.62 -0.23
C ARG A 21 10.67 -22.31 0.19
N PRO A 22 9.50 -21.79 -0.17
CA PRO A 22 8.27 -22.42 0.22
C PRO A 22 8.22 -23.71 -0.57
N SER A 23 8.14 -24.83 0.13
CA SER A 23 7.49 -25.97 -0.47
C SER A 23 6.19 -25.45 -1.07
N SER A 24 5.94 -25.74 -2.33
CA SER A 24 4.78 -25.33 -3.13
C SER A 24 3.39 -25.53 -2.46
N SER A 25 3.33 -26.13 -1.28
CA SER A 25 2.15 -26.37 -0.47
C SER A 25 1.66 -25.16 0.35
N LEU A 26 2.50 -24.17 0.68
CA LEU A 26 2.06 -22.97 1.43
C LEU A 26 1.38 -21.92 0.54
N LEU A 27 1.77 -21.83 -0.73
CA LEU A 27 1.06 -20.99 -1.71
C LEU A 27 -0.31 -21.58 -2.10
N ALA A 28 -0.48 -22.91 -2.03
CA ALA A 28 -1.76 -23.58 -2.29
C ALA A 28 -2.75 -23.48 -1.11
N ALA A 29 -2.29 -23.14 0.11
CA ALA A 29 -3.14 -23.00 1.29
C ALA A 29 -3.71 -21.58 1.47
N VAL A 30 -3.20 -20.59 0.75
CA VAL A 30 -3.79 -19.26 0.68
C VAL A 30 -4.87 -19.29 -0.41
N ASN A 31 -6.07 -19.72 0.00
CA ASN A 31 -7.33 -19.65 -0.73
C ASN A 31 -7.24 -19.07 -2.15
N ASN A 32 -7.91 -19.67 -3.10
CA ASN A 32 -8.28 -19.25 -4.46
C ASN A 32 -8.53 -17.75 -4.72
N GLU A 33 -7.99 -16.83 -3.93
CA GLU A 33 -8.05 -15.40 -4.19
C GLU A 33 -7.11 -15.09 -5.35
N VAL A 34 -7.69 -14.79 -6.48
CA VAL A 34 -6.98 -14.29 -7.65
C VAL A 34 -6.48 -12.89 -7.31
N TYR A 35 -5.19 -12.76 -6.96
CA TYR A 35 -4.58 -11.45 -6.82
C TYR A 35 -4.53 -10.74 -8.16
N GLN A 36 -4.88 -9.46 -8.13
CA GLN A 36 -4.68 -8.56 -9.25
C GLN A 36 -3.40 -7.76 -9.04
N GLY A 37 -2.83 -7.28 -10.14
CA GLY A 37 -1.70 -6.39 -10.12
C GLY A 37 -1.98 -5.18 -11.00
N ARG A 38 -1.65 -3.98 -10.50
CA ARG A 38 -1.68 -2.74 -11.26
C ARG A 38 -0.30 -2.43 -11.81
N ALA A 39 -0.17 -2.21 -13.11
CA ALA A 39 1.07 -1.76 -13.72
C ALA A 39 1.37 -0.30 -13.29
N LEU A 40 2.55 -0.08 -12.70
CA LEU A 40 2.97 1.25 -12.21
C LEU A 40 3.52 2.12 -13.33
N THR A 41 4.05 1.48 -14.37
CA THR A 41 4.60 2.11 -15.57
C THR A 41 4.22 1.28 -16.79
N ALA A 42 4.67 1.66 -17.98
CA ALA A 42 4.65 0.77 -19.15
C ALA A 42 5.54 -0.46 -18.84
N LEU A 43 4.93 -1.60 -18.55
CA LEU A 43 5.59 -2.79 -18.03
C LEU A 43 5.68 -3.87 -19.10
N PRO A 44 6.90 -4.28 -19.52
CA PRO A 44 7.06 -5.32 -20.53
C PRO A 44 6.67 -6.70 -19.97
N ILE A 45 6.01 -7.49 -20.81
CA ILE A 45 5.72 -8.91 -20.57
C ILE A 45 6.74 -9.76 -21.35
N PHE A 46 7.37 -10.72 -20.68
CA PHE A 46 8.36 -11.60 -21.25
C PHE A 46 7.84 -13.04 -21.30
N ALA A 47 8.19 -13.80 -22.31
CA ALA A 47 7.83 -15.24 -22.40
C ALA A 47 8.47 -16.07 -21.28
N ILE A 48 9.65 -15.68 -20.81
CA ILE A 48 10.43 -16.30 -19.72
C ILE A 48 10.89 -15.19 -18.75
N PRO A 49 11.14 -15.48 -17.46
CA PRO A 49 11.59 -14.52 -16.47
C PRO A 49 13.06 -14.10 -16.68
N SER A 50 13.31 -13.32 -17.73
CA SER A 50 14.63 -12.83 -18.10
C SER A 50 14.54 -11.44 -18.75
N VAL A 51 15.29 -10.48 -18.23
CA VAL A 51 15.38 -9.12 -18.79
C VAL A 51 16.14 -9.06 -20.13
N THR A 52 16.88 -10.11 -20.48
CA THR A 52 17.57 -10.23 -21.78
C THR A 52 16.66 -10.78 -22.88
N ALA A 53 15.50 -11.34 -22.49
CA ALA A 53 14.51 -11.78 -23.47
C ALA A 53 13.82 -10.59 -24.15
N LYS A 54 13.38 -10.78 -25.40
CA LYS A 54 12.57 -9.77 -26.08
C LYS A 54 11.16 -9.75 -25.47
N PRO A 55 10.61 -8.58 -25.12
CA PRO A 55 9.23 -8.47 -24.68
C PRO A 55 8.26 -8.98 -25.75
N THR A 56 7.23 -9.67 -25.33
CA THR A 56 6.14 -10.19 -26.19
C THR A 56 4.95 -9.23 -26.23
N ALA A 57 4.75 -8.47 -25.17
CA ALA A 57 3.66 -7.49 -25.00
C ALA A 57 4.03 -6.47 -23.92
N TYR A 58 3.12 -5.52 -23.68
CA TYR A 58 3.25 -4.51 -22.61
C TYR A 58 1.93 -4.33 -21.89
N LEU A 59 2.01 -4.13 -20.56
CA LEU A 59 0.94 -3.52 -19.77
C LEU A 59 1.17 -2.01 -19.74
N TRP A 60 0.12 -1.24 -20.02
CA TRP A 60 0.16 0.21 -19.90
C TRP A 60 0.03 0.63 -18.42
N PRO A 61 0.49 1.84 -18.06
CA PRO A 61 0.28 2.37 -16.71
C PRO A 61 -1.18 2.24 -16.27
N ASP A 62 -1.38 1.78 -15.03
CA ASP A 62 -2.66 1.47 -14.40
C ASP A 62 -3.47 0.32 -15.02
N ALA A 63 -2.94 -0.37 -16.03
CA ALA A 63 -3.55 -1.61 -16.50
C ALA A 63 -3.55 -2.66 -15.39
N ILE A 64 -4.66 -3.40 -15.29
CA ILE A 64 -4.85 -4.48 -14.33
C ILE A 64 -4.58 -5.82 -15.01
N THR A 65 -3.92 -6.70 -14.31
CA THR A 65 -3.70 -8.10 -14.72
C THR A 65 -3.84 -9.03 -13.53
N SER A 66 -4.17 -10.30 -13.77
CA SER A 66 -4.14 -11.32 -12.72
C SER A 66 -2.69 -11.73 -12.41
N ILE A 67 -2.36 -11.90 -11.14
CA ILE A 67 -1.11 -12.51 -10.69
C ILE A 67 -1.38 -14.00 -10.51
N LEU A 68 -0.77 -14.83 -11.36
CA LEU A 68 -0.98 -16.27 -11.38
C LEU A 68 0.02 -17.02 -10.49
N ASN A 69 1.22 -16.46 -10.33
CA ASN A 69 2.31 -16.99 -9.51
C ASN A 69 3.35 -15.88 -9.26
N SER A 70 4.24 -16.09 -8.29
CA SER A 70 5.35 -15.18 -8.00
C SER A 70 6.63 -15.94 -7.66
N ASP A 71 7.77 -15.37 -8.03
CA ASP A 71 9.08 -15.69 -7.48
C ASP A 71 9.73 -14.41 -6.91
N ASP A 72 11.02 -14.46 -6.57
CA ASP A 72 11.70 -13.37 -5.88
C ASP A 72 11.70 -12.05 -6.68
N GLU A 73 11.78 -12.12 -8.01
CA GLU A 73 11.91 -10.95 -8.88
C GLU A 73 10.76 -10.76 -9.87
N TRP A 74 9.92 -11.78 -10.06
CA TRP A 74 8.96 -11.83 -11.14
C TRP A 74 7.56 -12.20 -10.67
N TYR A 75 6.55 -11.65 -11.34
CA TYR A 75 5.18 -12.16 -11.32
C TYR A 75 4.86 -12.84 -12.64
N ARG A 76 4.25 -14.02 -12.55
CA ARG A 76 3.61 -14.66 -13.69
C ARG A 76 2.23 -14.04 -13.89
N VAL A 77 1.97 -13.56 -15.10
CA VAL A 77 0.71 -12.95 -15.51
C VAL A 77 0.20 -13.66 -16.78
N PRO A 78 -1.06 -13.47 -17.20
CA PRO A 78 -1.51 -13.91 -18.51
C PRO A 78 -0.57 -13.39 -19.60
N GLY A 79 -0.07 -14.30 -20.42
CA GLY A 79 0.87 -13.99 -21.51
C GLY A 79 2.35 -14.04 -21.17
N GLY A 80 2.75 -14.22 -19.89
CA GLY A 80 4.15 -14.37 -19.55
C GLY A 80 4.54 -13.88 -18.14
N TRP A 81 5.68 -13.19 -18.06
CA TRP A 81 6.30 -12.75 -16.82
C TRP A 81 6.58 -11.25 -16.84
N VAL A 82 6.38 -10.59 -15.72
CA VAL A 82 6.68 -9.16 -15.52
C VAL A 82 7.56 -8.98 -14.29
N ARG A 83 8.37 -7.91 -14.27
CA ARG A 83 9.19 -7.55 -13.09
C ARG A 83 8.28 -7.13 -11.93
N ARG A 84 8.54 -7.66 -10.73
CA ARG A 84 7.77 -7.33 -9.52
C ARG A 84 7.76 -5.85 -9.20
N GLU A 85 8.90 -5.19 -9.38
CA GLU A 85 9.05 -3.75 -9.08
C GLU A 85 8.09 -2.84 -9.87
N GLY A 86 7.65 -3.28 -11.06
CA GLY A 86 6.75 -2.54 -11.94
C GLY A 86 5.26 -2.87 -11.76
N LEU A 87 4.92 -3.84 -10.91
CA LEU A 87 3.54 -4.28 -10.71
C LEU A 87 3.18 -4.18 -9.21
N GLN A 88 2.20 -3.36 -8.86
CA GLN A 88 1.65 -3.29 -7.50
C GLN A 88 0.60 -4.38 -7.32
N PRO A 89 0.79 -5.36 -6.39
CA PRO A 89 -0.28 -6.26 -6.01
C PRO A 89 -1.43 -5.51 -5.36
N MET A 90 -2.66 -5.91 -5.70
CA MET A 90 -3.88 -5.31 -5.18
C MET A 90 -4.96 -6.36 -4.94
N LEU A 91 -5.89 -6.06 -4.04
CA LEU A 91 -7.10 -6.84 -3.88
C LEU A 91 -7.98 -6.68 -5.13
N PRO A 92 -8.78 -7.70 -5.49
CA PRO A 92 -9.74 -7.57 -6.57
C PRO A 92 -10.68 -6.39 -6.33
N TYR A 93 -10.80 -5.53 -7.33
CA TYR A 93 -11.72 -4.41 -7.31
C TYR A 93 -13.08 -4.84 -7.85
N ASP A 94 -14.12 -4.61 -7.07
CA ASP A 94 -15.52 -4.87 -7.46
C ASP A 94 -16.36 -3.60 -7.28
N ALA A 95 -16.62 -2.92 -8.40
CA ALA A 95 -17.46 -1.73 -8.43
C ALA A 95 -18.94 -2.02 -8.11
N SER A 96 -19.39 -3.28 -8.25
CA SER A 96 -20.80 -3.64 -8.02
C SER A 96 -21.19 -3.64 -6.53
N SER A 97 -20.19 -3.74 -5.64
CA SER A 97 -20.39 -3.67 -4.19
C SER A 97 -20.45 -2.24 -3.64
N TYR A 98 -20.20 -1.24 -4.49
CA TYR A 98 -20.17 0.15 -4.08
C TYR A 98 -21.53 0.66 -3.60
N GLN A 99 -21.51 1.37 -2.47
CA GLN A 99 -22.65 2.11 -1.94
C GLN A 99 -22.21 3.54 -1.61
N PHE A 100 -22.92 4.52 -2.12
CA PHE A 100 -22.63 5.92 -1.84
C PHE A 100 -22.95 6.25 -0.38
N ILE A 101 -22.04 6.97 0.28
CA ILE A 101 -22.16 7.45 1.66
C ILE A 101 -22.26 8.97 1.61
N ASP A 102 -23.35 9.54 2.12
CA ASP A 102 -23.59 10.98 2.16
C ASP A 102 -23.23 11.61 3.51
N THR A 103 -23.03 10.80 4.53
CA THR A 103 -22.64 11.27 5.87
C THR A 103 -21.15 11.48 5.97
N VAL A 104 -20.70 12.70 6.07
CA VAL A 104 -19.29 13.11 6.16
C VAL A 104 -19.00 13.77 7.51
N PRO A 105 -17.73 13.80 8.01
CA PRO A 105 -16.55 13.22 7.38
C PRO A 105 -16.40 11.73 7.69
N PHE A 106 -15.68 11.00 6.79
CA PHE A 106 -15.24 9.63 7.04
C PHE A 106 -13.88 9.36 6.38
N GLY A 107 -13.14 8.39 6.92
CA GLY A 107 -11.90 7.90 6.32
C GLY A 107 -12.18 6.97 5.15
N ALA A 108 -11.49 7.12 4.03
CA ALA A 108 -11.64 6.28 2.85
C ALA A 108 -10.31 5.84 2.26
N GLU A 109 -10.31 4.64 1.69
CA GLU A 109 -9.18 4.02 0.99
C GLU A 109 -9.54 3.79 -0.48
N VAL A 110 -8.59 4.01 -1.37
CA VAL A 110 -8.76 3.70 -2.79
C VAL A 110 -8.82 2.18 -2.99
N SER A 111 -9.99 1.67 -3.29
CA SER A 111 -10.23 0.27 -3.64
C SER A 111 -9.98 -0.01 -5.12
N ALA A 112 -10.23 0.96 -6.00
CA ALA A 112 -9.91 0.90 -7.42
C ALA A 112 -8.39 0.89 -7.69
N PRO A 113 -7.95 0.56 -8.90
CA PRO A 113 -6.51 0.66 -9.26
C PRO A 113 -5.94 2.05 -9.04
N VAL A 114 -6.72 3.06 -9.35
CA VAL A 114 -6.37 4.47 -9.18
C VAL A 114 -7.64 5.32 -9.09
N ALA A 115 -7.63 6.31 -8.21
CA ALA A 115 -8.64 7.35 -8.13
C ALA A 115 -8.08 8.65 -8.73
N SER A 116 -8.79 9.22 -9.70
CA SER A 116 -8.49 10.53 -10.24
C SER A 116 -9.17 11.60 -9.40
N VAL A 117 -8.40 12.56 -8.90
CA VAL A 117 -8.88 13.72 -8.15
C VAL A 117 -8.90 14.92 -9.08
N ARG A 118 -10.03 15.58 -9.17
CA ARG A 118 -10.29 16.66 -10.14
C ARG A 118 -10.68 17.96 -9.44
N ALA A 119 -10.52 19.06 -10.13
CA ALA A 119 -10.81 20.39 -9.57
C ALA A 119 -12.30 20.59 -9.22
N PHE A 120 -13.21 19.91 -9.91
CA PHE A 120 -14.66 19.93 -9.66
C PHE A 120 -15.32 18.63 -10.13
N CYS A 121 -16.60 18.44 -9.80
CA CYS A 121 -17.38 17.22 -10.02
C CYS A 121 -17.75 16.97 -11.49
N ALA A 122 -16.76 16.83 -12.37
CA ALA A 122 -16.97 16.46 -13.78
C ALA A 122 -15.83 15.60 -14.30
N ALA A 123 -16.16 14.65 -15.18
CA ALA A 123 -15.19 13.69 -15.73
C ALA A 123 -14.11 14.35 -16.59
N ASP A 124 -14.40 15.49 -17.17
CA ASP A 124 -13.50 16.32 -18.00
C ASP A 124 -12.85 17.49 -17.23
N ALA A 125 -13.15 17.64 -15.92
CA ALA A 125 -12.52 18.67 -15.10
C ALA A 125 -11.01 18.50 -15.03
N PRO A 126 -10.24 19.58 -14.85
CA PRO A 126 -8.79 19.52 -14.71
C PRO A 126 -8.36 18.52 -13.63
N LEU A 127 -7.38 17.69 -13.95
CA LEU A 127 -6.80 16.73 -13.02
C LEU A 127 -5.95 17.49 -11.99
N VAL A 128 -6.22 17.26 -10.71
CA VAL A 128 -5.43 17.78 -9.59
C VAL A 128 -4.33 16.79 -9.24
N THR A 129 -4.70 15.52 -9.00
CA THR A 129 -3.77 14.44 -8.68
C THR A 129 -4.39 13.07 -8.96
N ARG A 130 -3.59 12.02 -8.79
CA ARG A 130 -4.02 10.62 -8.86
C ARG A 130 -3.53 9.90 -7.63
N ILE A 131 -4.42 9.15 -6.97
CA ILE A 131 -4.10 8.36 -5.79
C ILE A 131 -4.26 6.89 -6.17
N GLY A 132 -3.21 6.10 -5.99
CA GLY A 132 -3.21 4.68 -6.35
C GLY A 132 -3.89 3.81 -5.30
N HIS A 133 -4.12 2.55 -5.66
CA HIS A 133 -4.72 1.53 -4.80
C HIS A 133 -4.08 1.49 -3.40
N GLY A 134 -4.93 1.46 -2.38
CA GLY A 134 -4.50 1.48 -0.98
C GLY A 134 -4.11 2.86 -0.44
N GLY A 135 -4.13 3.92 -1.28
CA GLY A 135 -4.00 5.28 -0.80
C GLY A 135 -5.23 5.70 0.00
N VAL A 136 -5.07 6.55 1.02
CA VAL A 136 -6.15 6.94 1.93
C VAL A 136 -6.31 8.44 2.02
N SER A 137 -7.54 8.90 2.26
CA SER A 137 -7.85 10.30 2.54
C SER A 137 -9.13 10.43 3.37
N TRP A 138 -9.35 11.59 3.96
CA TRP A 138 -10.64 11.94 4.53
C TRP A 138 -11.58 12.41 3.42
N VAL A 139 -12.78 11.85 3.40
CA VAL A 139 -13.92 12.39 2.64
C VAL A 139 -14.57 13.44 3.54
N ILE A 140 -14.55 14.69 3.10
CA ILE A 140 -15.06 15.85 3.86
C ILE A 140 -16.28 16.48 3.23
N ASP A 141 -16.61 16.09 2.00
CA ASP A 141 -17.81 16.52 1.31
C ASP A 141 -18.31 15.39 0.41
N ALA A 142 -19.62 15.32 0.18
CA ALA A 142 -20.25 14.27 -0.60
C ALA A 142 -21.40 14.85 -1.43
N LEU A 143 -21.31 14.72 -2.75
CA LEU A 143 -22.32 15.17 -3.69
C LEU A 143 -22.95 13.96 -4.37
N PRO A 144 -24.23 13.63 -4.05
CA PRO A 144 -24.93 12.54 -4.71
C PRO A 144 -25.13 12.86 -6.21
N GLY A 145 -25.13 11.83 -7.03
CA GLY A 145 -25.33 11.97 -8.48
C GLY A 145 -25.09 10.67 -9.23
N GLU A 146 -25.65 10.60 -10.42
CA GLU A 146 -25.47 9.44 -11.29
C GLU A 146 -24.14 9.49 -12.06
N PRO A 147 -23.47 8.34 -12.29
CA PRO A 147 -23.86 7.01 -11.79
C PRO A 147 -23.32 6.71 -10.36
N ASN A 148 -22.37 7.45 -9.81
CA ASN A 148 -21.62 7.03 -8.62
C ASN A 148 -21.46 8.10 -7.54
N GLY A 149 -21.98 9.32 -7.76
CA GLY A 149 -21.72 10.45 -6.88
C GLY A 149 -20.25 10.88 -6.86
N TRP A 150 -19.98 11.94 -6.11
CA TRP A 150 -18.65 12.54 -5.98
C TRP A 150 -18.29 12.72 -4.51
N TYR A 151 -17.07 12.43 -4.16
CA TYR A 151 -16.48 12.70 -2.86
C TYR A 151 -15.47 13.83 -2.96
N GLY A 152 -15.63 14.84 -2.10
CA GLY A 152 -14.62 15.85 -1.84
C GLY A 152 -13.61 15.30 -0.85
N ILE A 153 -12.36 15.12 -1.28
CA ILE A 153 -11.30 14.59 -0.43
C ILE A 153 -10.41 15.69 0.12
N ALA A 154 -9.93 15.47 1.35
CA ALA A 154 -9.10 16.44 2.06
C ALA A 154 -7.63 16.32 1.67
N ASP A 155 -6.94 17.46 1.74
CA ASP A 155 -5.47 17.50 1.79
C ASP A 155 -4.96 17.21 3.22
N GLN A 156 -3.63 17.31 3.41
CA GLN A 156 -3.00 17.10 4.72
C GLN A 156 -3.39 18.14 5.80
N LYS A 157 -4.01 19.27 5.40
CA LYS A 157 -4.50 20.31 6.34
C LYS A 157 -5.98 20.15 6.67
N GLY A 158 -6.66 19.20 6.04
CA GLY A 158 -8.10 19.01 6.15
C GLY A 158 -8.90 19.93 5.23
N GLU A 159 -8.26 20.64 4.29
CA GLU A 159 -8.91 21.47 3.29
C GLU A 159 -9.24 20.64 2.04
N LEU A 160 -10.22 21.08 1.25
CA LEU A 160 -10.62 20.37 0.03
C LEU A 160 -9.48 20.35 -0.99
N LEU A 161 -8.93 19.16 -1.24
CA LEU A 161 -7.94 18.92 -2.30
C LEU A 161 -8.60 18.89 -3.69
N GLY A 162 -9.77 18.26 -3.76
CA GLY A 162 -10.53 18.12 -4.99
C GLY A 162 -11.57 17.02 -4.92
N TRP A 163 -12.16 16.67 -6.06
CA TRP A 163 -13.30 15.79 -6.20
C TRP A 163 -12.94 14.51 -6.94
N THR A 164 -13.51 13.40 -6.51
CA THR A 164 -13.30 12.07 -7.10
C THR A 164 -14.61 11.30 -7.15
N GLN A 165 -14.76 10.38 -8.10
CA GLN A 165 -15.94 9.51 -8.12
C GLN A 165 -15.93 8.57 -6.92
N GLY A 166 -17.06 8.49 -6.23
CA GLY A 166 -17.19 7.71 -5.00
C GLY A 166 -16.88 6.23 -5.18
N VAL A 167 -17.22 5.65 -6.33
CA VAL A 167 -17.00 4.23 -6.66
C VAL A 167 -15.53 3.78 -6.56
N PHE A 168 -14.56 4.69 -6.59
CA PHE A 168 -13.15 4.34 -6.47
C PHE A 168 -12.70 4.15 -5.02
N TRP A 169 -13.57 4.44 -4.06
CA TRP A 169 -13.24 4.49 -2.64
C TRP A 169 -14.13 3.56 -1.82
N GLN A 170 -13.55 3.06 -0.76
CA GLN A 170 -14.29 2.33 0.28
C GLN A 170 -14.05 2.97 1.64
N PRO A 171 -15.06 3.01 2.53
CA PRO A 171 -14.87 3.52 3.87
C PRO A 171 -13.92 2.60 4.64
N VAL A 172 -13.07 3.20 5.46
CA VAL A 172 -12.17 2.45 6.33
C VAL A 172 -12.07 3.09 7.70
N GLU A 173 -11.93 2.25 8.71
CA GLU A 173 -11.66 2.64 10.08
C GLU A 173 -10.32 2.07 10.52
N ALA A 174 -9.61 2.82 11.34
CA ALA A 174 -8.41 2.36 12.01
C ALA A 174 -8.78 1.70 13.33
N GLU A 175 -8.59 0.39 13.43
CA GLU A 175 -8.61 -0.30 14.72
C GLU A 175 -7.20 -0.14 15.34
N ILE A 176 -7.09 0.66 16.39
CA ILE A 176 -5.82 0.88 17.10
C ILE A 176 -5.74 -0.06 18.29
N ASN A 177 -4.69 -0.87 18.33
CA ASN A 177 -4.38 -1.69 19.49
C ASN A 177 -3.81 -0.81 20.61
N GLN A 178 -4.23 -1.07 21.84
CA GLN A 178 -3.73 -0.36 23.02
C GLN A 178 -2.69 -1.19 23.82
N ASP A 179 -2.30 -2.34 23.29
CA ASP A 179 -1.28 -3.18 23.92
C ASP A 179 0.12 -2.63 23.62
N SER A 180 0.85 -2.23 24.64
CA SER A 180 2.20 -1.65 24.53
C SER A 180 3.34 -2.68 24.42
N ASN A 181 3.01 -3.98 24.39
CA ASN A 181 4.02 -5.05 24.39
C ASN A 181 4.47 -5.46 22.99
N HIS A 182 4.33 -4.55 22.02
CA HIS A 182 4.72 -4.76 20.63
C HIS A 182 6.07 -4.13 20.34
N MET A 183 6.89 -4.84 19.57
CA MET A 183 8.18 -4.35 19.10
C MET A 183 8.33 -4.60 17.59
N LEU A 184 8.76 -3.58 16.86
CA LEU A 184 9.18 -3.70 15.47
C LEU A 184 10.69 -3.56 15.37
N HIS A 185 11.36 -4.61 14.95
CA HIS A 185 12.78 -4.60 14.63
C HIS A 185 13.00 -4.32 13.15
N VAL A 186 13.79 -3.32 12.81
CA VAL A 186 14.04 -2.84 11.46
C VAL A 186 15.51 -3.01 11.13
N ASN A 187 15.82 -4.01 10.31
CA ASN A 187 17.18 -4.29 9.85
C ASN A 187 17.41 -3.61 8.49
N ARG A 188 18.14 -2.48 8.52
CA ARG A 188 18.43 -1.67 7.33
C ARG A 188 19.34 -2.38 6.34
N GLN A 189 20.27 -3.18 6.83
CA GLN A 189 21.25 -3.87 5.99
C GLN A 189 20.57 -4.90 5.10
N HIS A 190 19.56 -5.58 5.63
CA HIS A 190 18.82 -6.62 4.90
C HIS A 190 17.52 -6.11 4.26
N GLY A 191 17.09 -4.88 4.56
CA GLY A 191 15.82 -4.34 4.08
C GLY A 191 14.61 -5.10 4.63
N LEU A 192 14.71 -5.65 5.85
CA LEU A 192 13.72 -6.48 6.49
C LEU A 192 13.28 -5.89 7.82
N MET A 193 11.99 -5.95 8.11
CA MET A 193 11.44 -5.63 9.41
C MET A 193 10.72 -6.84 9.99
N THR A 194 10.87 -7.05 11.30
CA THR A 194 10.27 -8.16 12.03
C THR A 194 9.43 -7.63 13.18
N ALA A 195 8.16 -8.02 13.22
CA ALA A 195 7.22 -7.68 14.28
C ALA A 195 7.22 -8.76 15.37
N TYR A 196 7.28 -8.33 16.65
CA TYR A 196 7.32 -9.22 17.81
C TYR A 196 6.17 -8.92 18.78
N GLU A 197 5.52 -9.97 19.27
CA GLU A 197 4.68 -9.97 20.47
C GLU A 197 5.51 -10.60 21.62
N GLY A 198 5.98 -9.77 22.54
CA GLY A 198 6.97 -10.20 23.52
C GLY A 198 8.26 -10.68 22.82
N THR A 199 8.60 -11.97 22.98
CA THR A 199 9.78 -12.58 22.33
C THR A 199 9.45 -13.34 21.05
N LYS A 200 8.18 -13.42 20.66
CA LYS A 200 7.74 -14.21 19.52
C LYS A 200 7.68 -13.36 18.27
N ALA A 201 8.47 -13.69 17.26
CA ALA A 201 8.30 -13.13 15.92
C ALA A 201 6.96 -13.59 15.30
N ILE A 202 6.14 -12.64 14.89
CA ILE A 202 4.80 -12.89 14.32
C ILE A 202 4.69 -12.53 12.85
N LEU A 203 5.60 -11.67 12.37
CA LEU A 203 5.64 -11.23 10.99
C LEU A 203 7.06 -10.82 10.62
N GLU A 204 7.49 -11.16 9.43
CA GLU A 204 8.68 -10.62 8.80
C GLU A 204 8.33 -10.07 7.41
N ALA A 205 8.83 -8.87 7.07
CA ALA A 205 8.44 -8.17 5.86
C ALA A 205 9.58 -7.33 5.27
N PRO A 206 9.72 -7.29 3.93
CA PRO A 206 10.62 -6.36 3.29
C PRO A 206 10.07 -4.92 3.37
N PHE A 207 10.96 -3.96 3.50
CA PHE A 207 10.67 -2.54 3.43
C PHE A 207 11.69 -1.81 2.56
N SER A 208 11.36 -0.61 2.16
CA SER A 208 12.31 0.31 1.51
C SER A 208 12.50 1.55 2.38
N ALA A 209 13.73 2.01 2.47
CA ALA A 209 14.04 3.25 3.19
C ALA A 209 15.14 4.03 2.48
N GLY A 210 15.14 5.34 2.70
CA GLY A 210 16.19 6.24 2.28
C GLY A 210 17.33 6.35 3.29
N SER A 211 18.36 7.08 2.91
CA SER A 211 19.54 7.35 3.76
C SER A 211 19.23 8.20 5.01
N GLY A 212 18.05 8.85 5.05
CA GLY A 212 17.61 9.66 6.19
C GLY A 212 17.08 8.85 7.39
N LEU A 213 16.91 7.54 7.25
CA LEU A 213 16.50 6.69 8.37
C LEU A 213 17.65 6.54 9.37
N VAL A 214 17.42 6.90 10.62
CA VAL A 214 18.40 6.89 11.70
C VAL A 214 18.26 5.63 12.54
N SER A 215 19.40 4.99 12.88
CA SER A 215 19.42 3.84 13.80
C SER A 215 19.19 4.27 15.25
N GLY A 216 18.57 3.42 16.03
CA GLY A 216 18.26 3.67 17.44
C GLY A 216 17.10 2.86 17.96
N ASP A 217 16.77 3.10 19.23
CA ASP A 217 15.56 2.57 19.89
C ASP A 217 14.59 3.73 20.10
N PHE A 218 13.40 3.60 19.54
CA PHE A 218 12.40 4.64 19.50
C PHE A 218 11.06 4.11 20.02
N LYS A 219 10.16 5.03 20.33
CA LYS A 219 8.76 4.73 20.59
C LYS A 219 7.90 5.31 19.48
N THR A 220 6.83 4.58 19.16
CA THR A 220 5.81 5.10 18.26
C THR A 220 5.10 6.28 18.88
N GLN A 221 4.75 7.22 18.03
CA GLN A 221 3.87 8.34 18.31
C GLN A 221 2.65 8.21 17.40
N ARG A 222 1.55 8.83 17.79
CA ARG A 222 0.34 8.79 16.98
C ARG A 222 0.63 9.37 15.60
N GLY A 223 0.40 8.55 14.59
CA GLY A 223 0.56 8.94 13.21
C GLY A 223 -0.68 9.60 12.61
N SER A 224 -0.66 9.81 11.30
CA SER A 224 -1.80 10.29 10.54
C SER A 224 -2.40 9.19 9.68
N PHE A 225 -3.72 9.20 9.54
CA PHE A 225 -4.47 8.29 8.65
C PHE A 225 -3.99 8.42 7.21
N GLY A 226 -3.90 9.64 6.69
CA GLY A 226 -3.38 9.94 5.35
C GLY A 226 -2.42 11.12 5.38
N GLY A 227 -1.57 11.21 4.37
CA GLY A 227 -0.60 12.29 4.29
C GLY A 227 -0.01 12.48 2.91
N VAL A 228 1.11 13.18 2.87
CA VAL A 228 1.83 13.53 1.63
C VAL A 228 3.27 13.10 1.75
N GLN A 229 3.83 12.56 0.68
CA GLN A 229 5.27 12.35 0.54
C GLN A 229 5.78 12.88 -0.80
N TRP A 230 7.04 13.26 -0.80
CA TRP A 230 7.78 13.60 -2.00
C TRP A 230 8.71 12.45 -2.38
N HIS A 231 8.73 12.10 -3.66
CA HIS A 231 9.70 11.18 -4.22
C HIS A 231 10.35 11.83 -5.44
N GLY A 232 11.58 12.31 -5.28
CA GLY A 232 12.16 13.26 -6.22
C GLY A 232 11.35 14.56 -6.25
N ASP A 233 11.00 15.01 -7.45
CA ASP A 233 10.18 16.22 -7.65
C ASP A 233 8.66 15.90 -7.67
N GLN A 234 8.28 14.65 -7.53
CA GLN A 234 6.88 14.24 -7.57
C GLN A 234 6.28 14.20 -6.17
N ARG A 235 5.14 14.88 -6.03
CA ARG A 235 4.33 14.87 -4.81
C ARG A 235 3.25 13.77 -4.92
N TYR A 236 3.15 12.96 -3.87
CA TYR A 236 2.15 11.91 -3.74
C TYR A 236 1.20 12.24 -2.60
N GLU A 237 -0.08 12.33 -2.92
CA GLU A 237 -1.19 12.50 -1.96
C GLU A 237 -1.69 11.14 -1.48
N GLY A 238 -2.41 11.12 -0.37
CA GLY A 238 -3.05 9.90 0.13
C GLY A 238 -2.07 8.82 0.57
N VAL A 239 -0.88 9.21 1.01
CA VAL A 239 0.12 8.29 1.61
C VAL A 239 -0.49 7.66 2.86
N SER A 240 -0.60 6.34 2.88
CA SER A 240 -1.47 5.65 3.80
C SER A 240 -0.80 5.28 5.12
N TRP A 241 -1.58 5.36 6.20
CA TRP A 241 -1.31 4.74 7.49
C TRP A 241 0.08 5.08 8.06
N GLN A 242 0.33 6.38 8.24
CA GLN A 242 1.61 6.88 8.71
C GLN A 242 1.74 6.70 10.22
N THR A 243 2.69 5.88 10.67
CA THR A 243 3.09 5.75 12.08
C THR A 243 4.38 6.53 12.30
N GLN A 244 4.35 7.55 13.13
CA GLN A 244 5.52 8.35 13.47
C GLN A 244 6.34 7.72 14.59
N PHE A 245 7.66 7.90 14.54
CA PHE A 245 8.58 7.53 15.61
C PHE A 245 9.84 8.39 15.56
N GLY A 246 10.52 8.52 16.68
CA GLY A 246 11.72 9.35 16.75
C GLY A 246 11.51 10.79 16.26
N ASP A 247 12.57 11.41 15.78
CA ASP A 247 12.55 12.79 15.30
C ASP A 247 12.19 12.85 13.81
N GLY A 248 10.89 12.85 13.50
CA GLY A 248 10.38 12.99 12.14
C GLY A 248 10.53 11.76 11.25
N GLN A 249 10.83 10.62 11.83
CA GLN A 249 10.82 9.35 11.13
C GLN A 249 9.41 8.77 11.10
N MET A 250 9.10 7.98 10.06
CA MET A 250 7.76 7.40 9.92
C MET A 250 7.80 6.06 9.19
N ILE A 251 6.81 5.23 9.47
CA ILE A 251 6.43 4.10 8.62
C ILE A 251 5.24 4.55 7.78
N ALA A 252 5.23 4.28 6.49
CA ALA A 252 4.15 4.70 5.60
C ALA A 252 3.86 3.68 4.50
N GLY A 253 2.59 3.54 4.15
CA GLY A 253 2.15 2.77 3.00
C GLY A 253 2.27 3.57 1.70
N VAL A 254 2.96 3.01 0.71
CA VAL A 254 3.19 3.66 -0.57
C VAL A 254 2.64 2.83 -1.72
N TYR A 255 2.07 3.51 -2.73
CA TYR A 255 1.39 2.89 -3.86
C TYR A 255 2.06 3.16 -5.21
N TRP A 256 3.19 3.90 -5.23
CA TRP A 256 3.87 4.30 -6.49
C TRP A 256 5.08 3.47 -6.86
N HIS A 257 5.48 2.52 -6.00
CA HIS A 257 6.51 1.54 -6.32
C HIS A 257 6.28 0.21 -5.59
N ASN A 258 6.95 -0.84 -6.07
CA ASN A 258 6.99 -2.16 -5.43
C ASN A 258 8.44 -2.66 -5.29
N ARG A 259 9.34 -1.78 -4.80
CA ARG A 259 10.79 -2.05 -4.60
C ARG A 259 11.12 -2.38 -3.16
N PHE A 260 10.21 -3.02 -2.44
CA PHE A 260 10.44 -3.37 -1.04
C PHE A 260 11.59 -4.36 -0.89
N GLY A 261 12.46 -4.15 0.08
CA GLY A 261 13.75 -4.83 0.25
C GLY A 261 14.95 -4.08 -0.38
N GLN A 262 14.71 -2.97 -1.06
CA GLN A 262 15.75 -2.17 -1.72
C GLN A 262 15.78 -0.75 -1.14
N ALA A 263 16.96 -0.12 -1.20
CA ALA A 263 17.08 1.29 -0.84
C ALA A 263 16.34 2.18 -1.87
N VAL A 264 15.64 3.20 -1.37
CA VAL A 264 14.92 4.19 -2.17
C VAL A 264 15.22 5.60 -1.65
N ASN A 265 15.00 6.61 -2.48
CA ASN A 265 15.12 8.00 -2.04
C ASN A 265 13.82 8.47 -1.36
N SER A 266 13.65 8.10 -0.09
CA SER A 266 12.43 8.37 0.70
C SER A 266 12.66 9.26 1.93
N GLY A 267 13.83 9.84 2.08
CA GLY A 267 14.18 10.57 3.31
C GLY A 267 14.15 9.65 4.55
N PRO A 268 13.56 10.08 5.67
CA PRO A 268 13.51 9.31 6.92
C PRO A 268 12.35 8.29 6.98
N ALA A 269 11.65 8.02 5.86
CA ALA A 269 10.50 7.13 5.86
C ALA A 269 10.90 5.67 5.60
N ILE A 270 10.33 4.77 6.41
CA ILE A 270 10.21 3.33 6.12
C ILE A 270 8.98 3.17 5.24
N GLN A 271 9.18 2.77 3.99
CA GLN A 271 8.12 2.57 3.03
C GLN A 271 7.76 1.09 2.91
N THR A 272 6.48 0.79 2.95
CA THR A 272 5.94 -0.56 2.79
C THR A 272 4.66 -0.55 1.95
N THR A 273 4.04 -1.72 1.75
CA THR A 273 2.74 -1.76 1.05
C THR A 273 1.66 -1.06 1.88
N PRO A 274 0.64 -0.46 1.26
CA PRO A 274 -0.47 0.15 1.99
C PRO A 274 -1.15 -0.81 2.97
N LEU A 275 -1.33 -2.06 2.57
CA LEU A 275 -1.93 -3.10 3.42
C LEU A 275 -1.10 -3.40 4.67
N LEU A 276 0.23 -3.51 4.52
CA LEU A 276 1.12 -3.74 5.66
C LEU A 276 1.21 -2.51 6.56
N ALA A 277 1.25 -1.32 5.99
CA ALA A 277 1.22 -0.08 6.77
C ALA A 277 -0.07 0.04 7.59
N ARG A 278 -1.23 -0.33 7.03
CA ARG A 278 -2.50 -0.39 7.76
C ARG A 278 -2.44 -1.34 8.95
N TRP A 279 -1.89 -2.53 8.74
CA TRP A 279 -1.73 -3.50 9.81
C TRP A 279 -0.78 -2.99 10.89
N LEU A 280 0.40 -2.44 10.50
CA LEU A 280 1.37 -1.88 11.44
C LEU A 280 0.78 -0.71 12.23
N TYR A 281 0.05 0.19 11.57
CA TYR A 281 -0.59 1.34 12.19
C TYR A 281 -1.56 0.91 13.31
N GLY A 282 -2.40 -0.09 13.03
CA GLY A 282 -3.33 -0.62 14.03
C GLY A 282 -2.63 -1.46 15.10
N TRP A 283 -1.62 -2.25 14.72
CA TRP A 283 -0.95 -3.19 15.61
C TRP A 283 0.05 -2.52 16.55
N LEU A 284 0.85 -1.57 16.09
CA LEU A 284 1.82 -0.85 16.91
C LEU A 284 1.11 0.03 17.97
N GLY A 285 0.08 0.76 17.56
CA GLY A 285 -0.53 1.74 18.46
C GLY A 285 0.46 2.83 18.90
N ASP A 286 0.19 3.44 20.05
CA ASP A 286 1.06 4.42 20.70
C ASP A 286 2.04 3.73 21.66
N ASP A 287 3.25 4.27 21.84
CA ASP A 287 4.29 3.79 22.77
C ASP A 287 4.91 2.40 22.46
N ALA A 288 4.61 1.77 21.32
CA ALA A 288 5.30 0.55 20.91
C ALA A 288 6.77 0.81 20.58
N HIS A 289 7.63 -0.19 20.80
CA HIS A 289 9.06 -0.07 20.52
C HIS A 289 9.38 -0.26 19.03
N ILE A 290 10.23 0.59 18.49
CA ILE A 290 10.83 0.44 17.16
C ILE A 290 12.35 0.47 17.31
N VAL A 291 13.00 -0.64 17.01
CA VAL A 291 14.46 -0.77 17.01
C VAL A 291 14.95 -0.75 15.58
N VAL A 292 15.77 0.25 15.22
CA VAL A 292 16.35 0.42 13.88
C VAL A 292 17.85 0.16 13.93
N GLU A 293 18.34 -0.83 13.16
CA GLU A 293 19.75 -1.20 13.05
C GLU A 293 20.33 -0.98 11.64
#